data_f009b0806aa816a49d7d3c1337e85f9b
#
_entry.id   f009b0806aa816a49d7d3c1337e85f9b
#
_cell.length_a   1.000
_cell.length_b   1.000
_cell.length_c   1.000
_cell.angle_alpha   90.00
_cell.angle_beta   90.00
_cell.angle_gamma   90.00
#
_symmetry.space_group_name_H-M   'P 1'
#
loop_
_entity.id
_entity.type
_entity.pdbx_description
1 polymer ?
#
loop_
_entity_poly.entity_id
_entity_poly.type
_entity_poly.pdbx_seq_one_letter_code
_entity_poly.pdbx_strand_id
1 'polypeptide(L)'
;YREMVPVLNGYGLPVLVDSDGDIFEAIAWFNEVGAVGYHPLEAQAHCDVNELCKRYPDTAFIGNFNKMIMNGGEKALREEFERLKPCIQRGRYILSVDHQTPPSVSLQDYRTYVRLLKEYAVRG
;
A
#
# COMPACT_ATOMS: atom_id res chain seq x y z
N TYR A 1 16.79 10.17 -11.00
CA TYR A 1 15.63 9.43 -11.49
C TYR A 1 15.39 9.63 -12.99
N ARG A 2 15.48 10.86 -13.50
CA ARG A 2 15.22 11.17 -14.93
C ARG A 2 16.11 10.41 -15.93
N GLU A 3 17.31 10.02 -15.52
CA GLU A 3 18.22 9.22 -16.35
C GLU A 3 18.03 7.71 -16.12
N MET A 4 17.81 7.30 -14.88
CA MET A 4 17.78 5.89 -14.47
C MET A 4 16.44 5.21 -14.82
N VAL A 5 15.32 5.85 -14.50
CA VAL A 5 13.98 5.24 -14.63
C VAL A 5 13.66 4.89 -16.09
N PRO A 6 13.91 5.76 -17.10
CA PRO A 6 13.68 5.40 -18.50
C PRO A 6 14.53 4.21 -18.98
N VAL A 7 15.76 4.09 -18.49
CA VAL A 7 16.62 2.93 -18.81
C VAL A 7 16.02 1.64 -18.30
N LEU A 8 15.58 1.60 -17.03
CA LEU A 8 14.93 0.43 -16.44
C LEU A 8 13.64 0.06 -17.16
N ASN A 9 12.81 1.04 -17.46
CA ASN A 9 11.58 0.85 -18.22
C ASN A 9 11.85 0.32 -19.64
N GLY A 10 12.95 0.75 -20.27
CA GLY A 10 13.40 0.24 -21.57
C GLY A 10 13.73 -1.25 -21.57
N TYR A 11 14.13 -1.80 -20.42
CA TYR A 11 14.30 -3.24 -20.21
C TYR A 11 13.01 -3.96 -19.78
N GLY A 12 11.86 -3.29 -19.76
CA GLY A 12 10.59 -3.87 -19.30
C GLY A 12 10.48 -4.03 -17.80
N LEU A 13 11.34 -3.35 -17.01
CA LEU A 13 11.34 -3.42 -15.55
C LEU A 13 10.45 -2.30 -14.99
N PRO A 14 9.35 -2.61 -14.30
CA PRO A 14 8.54 -1.59 -13.64
C PRO A 14 9.32 -1.00 -12.46
N VAL A 15 9.32 0.32 -12.34
CA VAL A 15 9.99 1.03 -11.25
C VAL A 15 8.97 1.39 -10.17
N LEU A 16 9.20 0.89 -8.96
CA LEU A 16 8.43 1.22 -7.76
C LEU A 16 9.28 2.14 -6.86
N VAL A 17 8.63 3.11 -6.23
CA VAL A 17 9.26 4.02 -5.27
C VAL A 17 8.94 3.56 -3.85
N ASP A 18 9.98 3.38 -3.05
CA ASP A 18 9.92 3.10 -1.62
C ASP A 18 10.16 4.41 -0.85
N SER A 19 9.20 4.80 -0.02
CA SER A 19 9.32 6.02 0.81
C SER A 19 8.42 5.94 2.03
N ASP A 20 8.98 6.22 3.20
CA ASP A 20 8.30 6.18 4.50
C ASP A 20 7.53 7.47 4.85
N GLY A 21 7.69 8.52 4.06
CA GLY A 21 7.08 9.81 4.34
C GLY A 21 5.74 10.05 3.65
N ASP A 22 5.23 11.27 3.82
CA ASP A 22 4.14 11.77 3.00
C ASP A 22 4.63 11.96 1.56
N ILE A 23 4.16 11.09 0.67
CA ILE A 23 4.56 11.09 -0.75
C ILE A 23 3.52 11.73 -1.65
N PHE A 24 2.44 12.27 -1.10
CA PHE A 24 1.26 12.70 -1.85
C PHE A 24 1.61 13.62 -3.03
N GLU A 25 2.47 14.60 -2.80
CA GLU A 25 2.91 15.52 -3.87
C GLU A 25 4.04 14.93 -4.74
N ALA A 26 4.88 14.06 -4.17
CA ALA A 26 6.01 13.48 -4.88
C ALA A 26 5.59 12.48 -5.97
N ILE A 27 4.42 11.85 -5.84
CA ILE A 27 3.88 10.90 -6.83
C ILE A 27 3.82 11.51 -8.22
N ALA A 28 3.35 12.76 -8.34
CA ALA A 28 3.27 13.43 -9.63
C ALA A 28 4.65 13.53 -10.31
N TRP A 29 5.69 13.90 -9.55
CA TRP A 29 7.05 14.03 -10.07
C TRP A 29 7.65 12.70 -10.50
N PHE A 30 7.44 11.65 -9.72
CA PHE A 30 7.96 10.32 -10.06
C PHE A 30 7.19 9.69 -11.23
N ASN A 31 5.88 9.93 -11.34
CA ASN A 31 5.09 9.48 -12.48
C ASN A 31 5.57 10.13 -13.79
N GLU A 32 5.96 11.43 -13.77
CA GLU A 32 6.52 12.12 -14.93
C GLU A 32 7.80 11.46 -15.47
N VAL A 33 8.60 10.85 -14.60
CA VAL A 33 9.83 10.13 -15.02
C VAL A 33 9.59 8.65 -15.30
N GLY A 34 8.36 8.15 -15.11
CA GLY A 34 7.98 6.79 -15.46
C GLY A 34 7.95 5.77 -14.34
N ALA A 35 7.94 6.19 -13.06
CA ALA A 35 7.62 5.29 -11.96
C ALA A 35 6.15 4.86 -12.05
N VAL A 36 5.85 3.62 -11.68
CA VAL A 36 4.52 3.03 -11.87
C VAL A 36 3.81 2.65 -10.58
N GLY A 37 4.51 2.72 -9.44
CA GLY A 37 3.91 2.36 -8.16
C GLY A 37 4.71 2.81 -6.95
N TYR A 38 4.09 2.72 -5.77
CA TYR A 38 4.59 3.26 -4.52
C TYR A 38 4.29 2.35 -3.34
N HIS A 39 5.22 2.29 -2.40
CA HIS A 39 5.09 1.59 -1.11
C HIS A 39 5.98 2.23 -0.03
N PRO A 40 5.79 1.96 1.26
CA PRO A 40 4.71 1.15 1.84
C PRO A 40 3.45 1.95 2.19
N LEU A 41 3.41 3.26 1.93
CA LEU A 41 2.27 4.16 2.18
C LEU A 41 1.88 4.21 3.66
N GLU A 42 2.80 4.66 4.51
CA GLU A 42 2.58 4.71 5.96
C GLU A 42 1.34 5.53 6.34
N ALA A 43 0.39 4.89 7.03
CA ALA A 43 -0.83 5.54 7.49
C ALA A 43 -0.52 6.68 8.49
N GLN A 44 0.53 6.53 9.30
CA GLN A 44 1.00 7.56 10.23
C GLN A 44 1.61 8.79 9.54
N ALA A 45 2.02 8.67 8.28
CA ALA A 45 2.54 9.77 7.47
C ALA A 45 1.45 10.46 6.63
N HIS A 46 0.19 10.36 7.05
CA HIS A 46 -0.98 10.94 6.38
C HIS A 46 -1.22 10.44 4.95
N CYS A 47 -0.64 9.29 4.60
CA CYS A 47 -0.95 8.63 3.33
C CYS A 47 -2.27 7.87 3.44
N ASP A 48 -3.31 8.33 2.75
CA ASP A 48 -4.54 7.57 2.56
C ASP A 48 -4.59 7.01 1.14
N VAL A 49 -4.46 5.69 1.02
CA VAL A 49 -4.48 5.03 -0.28
C VAL A 49 -5.80 5.22 -1.02
N ASN A 50 -6.92 5.42 -0.34
CA ASN A 50 -8.20 5.69 -0.99
C ASN A 50 -8.19 7.04 -1.73
N GLU A 51 -7.56 8.06 -1.13
CA GLU A 51 -7.37 9.36 -1.79
C GLU A 51 -6.36 9.26 -2.93
N LEU A 52 -5.25 8.54 -2.73
CA LEU A 52 -4.25 8.30 -3.76
C LEU A 52 -4.85 7.55 -4.96
N CYS A 53 -5.68 6.53 -4.71
CA CYS A 53 -6.37 5.77 -5.75
C CYS A 53 -7.31 6.63 -6.61
N LYS A 54 -7.95 7.63 -6.01
CA LYS A 54 -8.80 8.59 -6.74
C LYS A 54 -7.98 9.56 -7.57
N ARG A 55 -6.91 10.12 -6.98
CA ARG A 55 -6.08 11.14 -7.63
C ARG A 55 -5.19 10.56 -8.72
N TYR A 56 -4.72 9.32 -8.55
CA TYR A 56 -3.79 8.64 -9.47
C TYR A 56 -4.35 7.27 -9.90
N PRO A 57 -5.38 7.23 -10.75
CA PRO A 57 -6.10 5.99 -11.07
C PRO A 57 -5.25 4.94 -11.78
N ASP A 58 -4.20 5.33 -12.49
CA ASP A 58 -3.33 4.43 -13.25
C ASP A 58 -2.08 3.98 -12.46
N THR A 59 -1.86 4.53 -11.27
CA THR A 59 -0.70 4.22 -10.43
C THR A 59 -0.97 2.98 -9.57
N ALA A 60 0.03 2.14 -9.40
CA ALA A 60 -0.02 0.99 -8.50
C ALA A 60 0.35 1.40 -7.06
N PHE A 61 -0.31 0.80 -6.08
CA PHE A 61 -0.05 1.04 -4.67
C PHE A 61 0.13 -0.26 -3.91
N ILE A 62 1.03 -0.26 -2.92
CA ILE A 62 1.32 -1.42 -2.07
C ILE A 62 1.37 -0.94 -0.61
N GLY A 63 0.64 -1.58 0.30
CA GLY A 63 0.68 -1.25 1.72
C GLY A 63 -0.56 -0.54 2.23
N ASN A 64 -0.37 0.44 3.08
CA ASN A 64 -1.38 1.28 3.74
C ASN A 64 -2.31 0.57 4.74
N PHE A 65 -2.15 -0.74 5.00
CA PHE A 65 -2.81 -1.35 6.15
C PHE A 65 -2.10 -0.87 7.42
N ASN A 66 -2.83 -0.17 8.28
CA ASN A 66 -2.27 0.49 9.47
C ASN A 66 -1.68 -0.54 10.46
N LYS A 67 -0.35 -0.60 10.54
CA LYS A 67 0.36 -1.50 11.47
C LYS A 67 -0.03 -1.33 12.94
N MET A 68 -0.44 -0.10 13.34
CA MET A 68 -0.72 0.23 14.73
C MET A 68 -1.98 -0.43 15.29
N ILE A 69 -2.86 -0.94 14.42
CA ILE A 69 -4.08 -1.63 14.85
C ILE A 69 -3.96 -3.16 14.85
N MET A 70 -2.81 -3.71 14.46
CA MET A 70 -2.65 -5.15 14.29
C MET A 70 -2.82 -5.96 15.58
N ASN A 71 -2.65 -5.35 16.75
CA ASN A 71 -2.90 -5.93 18.06
C ASN A 71 -4.29 -5.59 18.65
N GLY A 72 -5.15 -4.95 17.85
CA GLY A 72 -6.51 -4.53 18.25
C GLY A 72 -7.58 -5.61 18.19
N GLY A 73 -7.22 -6.85 17.86
CA GLY A 73 -8.15 -7.97 17.70
C GLY A 73 -8.88 -7.97 16.35
N GLU A 74 -9.62 -9.05 16.09
CA GLU A 74 -10.24 -9.31 14.78
C GLU A 74 -11.18 -8.20 14.30
N LYS A 75 -11.95 -7.60 15.22
CA LYS A 75 -12.87 -6.51 14.83
C LYS A 75 -12.13 -5.31 14.25
N ALA A 76 -11.07 -4.84 14.94
CA ALA A 76 -10.28 -3.71 14.46
C ALA A 76 -9.59 -4.02 13.11
N LEU A 77 -9.07 -5.25 12.96
CA LEU A 77 -8.49 -5.70 11.71
C LEU A 77 -9.52 -5.69 10.56
N ARG A 78 -10.74 -6.18 10.80
CA ARG A 78 -11.81 -6.16 9.79
C ARG A 78 -12.22 -4.74 9.39
N GLU A 79 -12.36 -3.83 10.34
CA GLU A 79 -12.68 -2.42 10.06
C GLU A 79 -11.63 -1.80 9.15
N GLU A 80 -10.35 -2.09 9.36
CA GLU A 80 -9.27 -1.60 8.50
C GLU A 80 -9.28 -2.24 7.12
N PHE A 81 -9.54 -3.53 7.00
CA PHE A 81 -9.71 -4.17 5.69
C PHE A 81 -10.92 -3.60 4.92
N GLU A 82 -12.04 -3.32 5.60
CA GLU A 82 -13.20 -2.66 4.97
C GLU A 82 -12.85 -1.25 4.48
N ARG A 83 -12.03 -0.49 5.24
CA ARG A 83 -11.50 0.81 4.78
C ARG A 83 -10.74 0.68 3.45
N LEU A 84 -9.95 -0.37 3.28
CA LEU A 84 -9.11 -0.59 2.10
C LEU A 84 -9.85 -1.22 0.90
N LYS A 85 -11.04 -1.75 1.12
CA LYS A 85 -11.84 -2.46 0.13
C LYS A 85 -12.06 -1.70 -1.19
N PRO A 86 -12.32 -0.38 -1.22
CA PRO A 86 -12.43 0.35 -2.48
C PRO A 86 -11.19 0.24 -3.36
N CYS A 87 -9.97 0.30 -2.77
CA CYS A 87 -8.72 0.14 -3.51
C CYS A 87 -8.51 -1.30 -3.99
N ILE A 88 -8.87 -2.29 -3.15
CA ILE A 88 -8.82 -3.71 -3.52
C ILE A 88 -9.69 -3.95 -4.77
N GLN A 89 -10.91 -3.43 -4.77
CA GLN A 89 -11.87 -3.58 -5.87
C GLN A 89 -11.43 -2.85 -7.14
N ARG A 90 -10.82 -1.65 -7.00
CA ARG A 90 -10.26 -0.91 -8.12
C ARG A 90 -9.19 -1.71 -8.87
N GLY A 91 -8.36 -2.44 -8.15
CA GLY A 91 -7.17 -3.09 -8.66
C GLY A 91 -5.94 -2.18 -8.70
N ARG A 92 -4.81 -2.67 -9.24
CA ARG A 92 -3.49 -2.03 -9.15
C ARG A 92 -3.11 -1.71 -7.68
N TYR A 93 -3.54 -2.57 -6.78
CA TYR A 93 -3.28 -2.46 -5.36
C TYR A 93 -2.88 -3.82 -4.78
N ILE A 94 -1.77 -3.85 -4.09
CA ILE A 94 -1.33 -5.01 -3.32
C ILE A 94 -1.57 -4.71 -1.85
N LEU A 95 -2.55 -5.42 -1.30
CA LEU A 95 -2.92 -5.33 0.09
C LEU A 95 -1.79 -5.85 0.98
N SER A 96 -1.24 -4.99 1.81
CA SER A 96 -0.12 -5.28 2.70
C SER A 96 -0.12 -4.31 3.89
N VAL A 97 0.57 -4.68 4.96
CA VAL A 97 0.86 -3.75 6.05
C VAL A 97 1.69 -2.57 5.55
N ASP A 98 1.50 -1.41 6.15
CA ASP A 98 2.11 -0.14 5.75
C ASP A 98 3.59 0.02 6.14
N HIS A 99 4.15 -0.91 6.89
CA HIS A 99 5.56 -1.00 7.26
C HIS A 99 5.84 -2.34 7.96
N GLN A 100 6.94 -2.44 8.71
CA GLN A 100 7.24 -3.63 9.50
C GLN A 100 6.19 -3.88 10.59
N THR A 101 5.84 -5.14 10.80
CA THR A 101 4.95 -5.54 11.89
C THR A 101 5.56 -5.15 13.24
N PRO A 102 4.85 -4.39 14.08
CA PRO A 102 5.35 -3.99 15.39
C PRO A 102 5.65 -5.20 16.30
N PRO A 103 6.68 -5.13 17.14
CA PRO A 103 7.05 -6.22 18.05
C PRO A 103 5.97 -6.52 19.11
N SER A 104 5.02 -5.62 19.33
CA SER A 104 3.86 -5.80 20.21
C SER A 104 2.76 -6.69 19.63
N VAL A 105 2.84 -7.04 18.36
CA VAL A 105 1.85 -7.89 17.68
C VAL A 105 2.14 -9.35 18.00
N SER A 106 1.18 -10.01 18.65
CA SER A 106 1.32 -11.43 18.97
C SER A 106 1.26 -12.31 17.72
N LEU A 107 1.81 -13.51 17.80
CA LEU A 107 1.69 -14.50 16.72
C LEU A 107 0.22 -14.81 16.40
N GLN A 108 -0.67 -14.79 17.39
CA GLN A 108 -2.10 -15.02 17.21
C GLN A 108 -2.74 -13.88 16.41
N ASP A 109 -2.44 -12.62 16.75
CA ASP A 109 -2.94 -11.45 16.00
C ASP A 109 -2.42 -11.47 14.56
N TYR A 110 -1.15 -11.77 14.36
CA TYR A 110 -0.56 -11.89 13.05
C TYR A 110 -1.22 -12.98 12.20
N ARG A 111 -1.51 -14.15 12.79
CA ARG A 111 -2.25 -15.22 12.09
C ARG A 111 -3.66 -14.79 11.71
N THR A 112 -4.33 -14.04 12.60
CA THR A 112 -5.65 -13.47 12.30
C THR A 112 -5.57 -12.47 11.15
N TYR A 113 -4.59 -11.58 11.18
CA TYR A 113 -4.31 -10.65 10.07
C TYR A 113 -4.10 -11.41 8.74
N VAL A 114 -3.24 -12.42 8.70
CA VAL A 114 -2.97 -13.19 7.46
C VAL A 114 -4.22 -13.93 6.96
N ARG A 115 -5.05 -14.45 7.86
CA ARG A 115 -6.32 -15.09 7.48
C ARG A 115 -7.25 -14.08 6.82
N LEU A 116 -7.43 -12.92 7.43
CA LEU A 116 -8.25 -11.84 6.90
C LEU A 116 -7.69 -11.27 5.59
N LEU A 117 -6.37 -11.08 5.52
CA LEU A 117 -5.72 -10.64 4.28
C LEU A 117 -6.07 -11.55 3.11
N LYS A 118 -6.03 -12.88 3.30
CA LYS A 118 -6.42 -13.84 2.26
C LYS A 118 -7.91 -13.74 1.89
N GLU A 119 -8.77 -13.50 2.88
CA GLU A 119 -10.21 -13.33 2.69
C GLU A 119 -10.51 -12.08 1.83
N TYR A 120 -9.86 -10.96 2.12
CA TYR A 120 -10.09 -9.68 1.45
C TYR A 120 -9.32 -9.53 0.13
N ALA A 121 -8.19 -10.20 -0.05
CA ALA A 121 -7.39 -10.11 -1.28
C ALA A 121 -8.05 -10.79 -2.49
N VAL A 122 -9.04 -11.65 -2.27
CA VAL A 122 -9.81 -12.26 -3.34
C VAL A 122 -10.80 -11.23 -3.87
N ARG A 123 -10.64 -10.85 -5.14
CA ARG A 123 -11.62 -10.03 -5.82
C ARG A 123 -12.91 -10.84 -6.00
N GLY A 124 -13.94 -10.39 -5.32
CA GLY A 124 -15.27 -10.91 -5.55
C GLY A 124 -15.77 -10.56 -6.96
#